data_ef0b5005d5930d56e689de0e6d2c6d33
#
_entry.id   ef0b5005d5930d56e689de0e6d2c6d33
#
_cell.length_a   1.000
_cell.length_b   1.000
_cell.length_c   1.000
_cell.angle_alpha   90.00
_cell.angle_beta   90.00
_cell.angle_gamma   90.00
#
_symmetry.space_group_name_H-M   'P 1'
#
loop_
_entity.id
_entity.type
_entity.pdbx_description
1 polymer ?
#
loop_
_entity_poly.entity_id
_entity_poly.type
_entity_poly.pdbx_seq_one_letter_code
_entity_poly.pdbx_strand_id
1 'polypeptide(L)'
;MLERVMAVAAVGLVGVLLSACTGPAQERRPVELAEDAVLVAPVELEVGVQSCNGNPEITRLTETDQQLRVEVTATVFDPGDSCLDLIVVTLDAPLGDRELVDLTSGRTIRVVPRPGS
;
A
#
# COMPACT_ATOMS: atom_id res chain seq x y z
N MET A 1 -9.29 48.26 46.64
CA MET A 1 -9.49 47.89 46.13
C MET A 1 -9.52 47.50 45.10
N LEU A 2 -9.33 47.12 44.47
CA LEU A 2 -9.43 46.68 43.58
C LEU A 2 -9.42 46.13 42.70
N GLU A 3 -9.48 45.83 42.07
CA GLU A 3 -9.52 45.28 41.32
C GLU A 3 -9.55 44.88 40.39
N ARG A 4 -9.45 44.53 39.76
CA ARG A 4 -9.52 43.98 38.94
C ARG A 4 -9.58 43.42 38.04
N VAL A 5 -9.53 43.02 37.42
CA VAL A 5 -9.62 42.44 36.61
C VAL A 5 -9.61 42.05 35.66
N MET A 6 -9.39 41.70 35.01
CA MET A 6 -9.41 41.21 34.16
C MET A 6 -9.46 40.60 33.25
N ALA A 7 -9.52 40.19 32.75
CA ALA A 7 -9.65 39.57 32.00
C ALA A 7 -9.65 39.24 31.02
N VAL A 8 -9.60 38.81 30.37
CA VAL A 8 -9.57 38.40 29.46
C VAL A 8 -9.57 37.85 28.57
N ALA A 9 -9.51 37.43 28.07
CA ALA A 9 -9.51 36.91 27.30
C ALA A 9 -9.52 36.45 26.32
N ALA A 10 -9.48 36.05 25.73
CA ALA A 10 -9.56 35.59 24.91
C ALA A 10 -9.55 35.12 24.00
N VAL A 11 -9.48 34.68 23.47
CA VAL A 11 -9.43 34.18 22.65
C VAL A 11 -9.42 33.70 21.73
N GLY A 12 -9.25 33.32 21.23
CA GLY A 12 -9.23 32.83 20.34
C GLY A 12 -9.25 32.27 19.53
N LEU A 13 -9.38 31.90 18.94
CA LEU A 13 -9.53 31.19 18.16
C LEU A 13 -9.36 30.88 17.22
N VAL A 14 -9.24 30.41 16.82
CA VAL A 14 -8.99 30.14 15.97
C VAL A 14 -9.17 29.38 15.16
N GLY A 15 -9.31 29.04 14.77
CA GLY A 15 -9.64 28.35 14.00
C GLY A 15 -9.27 27.96 12.95
N VAL A 16 -9.05 27.43 12.45
CA VAL A 16 -8.72 27.01 11.53
C VAL A 16 -8.98 26.41 10.67
N LEU A 17 -9.06 26.24 10.19
CA LEU A 17 -9.36 25.75 9.40
C LEU A 17 -9.09 25.25 8.46
N LEU A 18 -8.92 24.69 7.99
CA LEU A 18 -8.79 24.17 7.22
C LEU A 18 -9.04 23.77 6.25
N SER A 19 -8.99 23.47 5.75
CA SER A 19 -9.01 23.15 4.92
C SER A 19 -9.24 22.58 4.12
N ALA A 20 -9.36 22.29 3.81
CA ALA A 20 -9.87 21.92 3.04
C ALA A 20 -9.51 21.51 1.85
N CYS A 21 -8.97 20.86 1.58
CA CYS A 21 -8.65 20.46 0.47
C CYS A 21 -9.49 19.85 -0.30
N THR A 22 -9.72 20.10 -1.16
CA THR A 22 -10.60 19.69 -1.88
C THR A 22 -10.14 18.94 -2.98
N GLY A 23 -9.77 18.49 -3.66
CA GLY A 23 -9.47 17.66 -4.71
C GLY A 23 -9.86 16.23 -4.46
N PRO A 24 -9.62 15.30 -5.36
CA PRO A 24 -9.94 13.92 -5.17
C PRO A 24 -9.25 13.41 -3.93
N ALA A 25 -9.93 12.56 -3.20
CA ALA A 25 -9.35 11.97 -2.03
C ALA A 25 -8.17 11.10 -2.43
N GLN A 26 -7.04 11.30 -1.80
CA GLN A 26 -5.85 10.51 -2.01
C GLN A 26 -5.37 10.01 -0.68
N GLU A 27 -5.08 8.74 -0.63
CA GLU A 27 -4.62 8.15 0.60
C GLU A 27 -3.60 7.08 0.28
N ARG A 28 -2.48 7.11 0.99
CA ARG A 28 -1.48 6.08 0.82
C ARG A 28 -1.73 5.01 1.86
N ARG A 29 -1.97 3.78 1.42
CA ARG A 29 -2.34 2.70 2.33
C ARG A 29 -1.97 1.35 1.72
N PRO A 30 -1.94 0.29 2.53
CA PRO A 30 -1.73 -1.05 2.00
C PRO A 30 -2.84 -1.41 1.03
N VAL A 31 -2.48 -2.01 -0.08
CA VAL A 31 -3.43 -2.41 -1.11
C VAL A 31 -3.27 -3.89 -1.41
N GLU A 32 -4.34 -4.48 -1.93
CA GLU A 32 -4.33 -5.90 -2.23
C GLU A 32 -3.57 -6.19 -3.51
N LEU A 33 -2.99 -7.37 -3.56
CA LEU A 33 -2.34 -7.86 -4.76
C LEU A 33 -3.37 -8.54 -5.67
N ALA A 34 -3.07 -8.60 -6.95
CA ALA A 34 -3.89 -9.31 -7.90
C ALA A 34 -3.85 -10.80 -7.60
N GLU A 35 -4.79 -11.54 -8.17
CA GLU A 35 -4.93 -12.96 -7.87
C GLU A 35 -3.76 -13.81 -8.36
N ASP A 36 -3.09 -13.37 -9.40
CA ASP A 36 -1.98 -14.13 -9.98
C ASP A 36 -0.73 -13.28 -10.01
N ALA A 37 0.40 -13.90 -9.71
CA ALA A 37 1.71 -13.30 -9.90
C ALA A 37 2.47 -14.15 -10.93
N VAL A 38 3.45 -13.55 -11.57
CA VAL A 38 4.22 -14.25 -12.62
C VAL A 38 5.66 -14.39 -12.14
N LEU A 39 6.16 -15.63 -12.17
CA LEU A 39 7.56 -15.87 -11.85
C LEU A 39 8.37 -15.64 -13.12
N VAL A 40 9.07 -14.51 -13.16
CA VAL A 40 9.81 -14.11 -14.35
C VAL A 40 11.27 -14.60 -14.31
N ALA A 41 11.77 -14.92 -13.14
CA ALA A 41 13.09 -15.50 -12.93
C ALA A 41 13.05 -16.21 -11.57
N PRO A 42 13.99 -17.09 -11.25
CA PRO A 42 13.91 -17.85 -10.00
C PRO A 42 13.76 -16.99 -8.75
N VAL A 43 14.31 -15.78 -8.77
CA VAL A 43 14.24 -14.87 -7.62
C VAL A 43 13.46 -13.58 -7.94
N GLU A 44 12.66 -13.57 -8.99
CA GLU A 44 11.90 -12.38 -9.34
C GLU A 44 10.45 -12.70 -9.66
N LEU A 45 9.55 -11.99 -9.01
CA LEU A 45 8.11 -12.09 -9.24
C LEU A 45 7.59 -10.76 -9.77
N GLU A 46 6.71 -10.85 -10.76
CA GLU A 46 6.00 -9.67 -11.22
C GLU A 46 4.60 -9.76 -10.65
N VAL A 47 4.21 -8.75 -9.91
CA VAL A 47 2.97 -8.78 -9.14
C VAL A 47 2.10 -7.60 -9.51
N GLY A 48 0.82 -7.87 -9.77
CA GLY A 48 -0.16 -6.81 -9.98
C GLY A 48 -0.64 -6.27 -8.65
N VAL A 49 -0.85 -4.97 -8.59
CA VAL A 49 -1.26 -4.29 -7.39
C VAL A 49 -2.53 -3.51 -7.67
N GLN A 50 -3.49 -3.58 -6.77
CA GLN A 50 -4.79 -2.91 -6.94
C GLN A 50 -4.64 -1.40 -6.74
N SER A 51 -4.03 -0.75 -7.71
CA SER A 51 -3.89 0.69 -7.72
C SER A 51 -3.70 1.15 -9.15
N CYS A 52 -3.94 2.43 -9.40
CA CYS A 52 -3.81 3.02 -10.73
C CYS A 52 -2.84 4.17 -10.65
N ASN A 53 -1.63 3.97 -11.15
CA ASN A 53 -0.56 4.98 -11.05
C ASN A 53 -0.38 5.44 -9.62
N GLY A 54 -0.48 4.49 -8.69
CA GLY A 54 -0.42 4.78 -7.26
C GLY A 54 0.99 4.74 -6.69
N ASN A 55 1.99 4.60 -7.54
CA ASN A 55 3.38 4.52 -7.10
C ASN A 55 3.53 3.48 -6.00
N PRO A 56 3.21 2.21 -6.29
CA PRO A 56 3.27 1.17 -5.28
C PRO A 56 4.69 0.87 -4.84
N GLU A 57 4.82 0.53 -3.57
CA GLU A 57 6.11 0.11 -3.05
C GLU A 57 5.92 -1.00 -2.03
N ILE A 58 6.91 -1.87 -1.93
CA ILE A 58 6.88 -2.96 -0.97
C ILE A 58 7.24 -2.36 0.38
N THR A 59 6.30 -2.45 1.32
CA THR A 59 6.51 -1.93 2.67
C THR A 59 6.81 -3.02 3.66
N ARG A 60 6.61 -4.28 3.29
CA ARG A 60 6.96 -5.39 4.14
C ARG A 60 7.18 -6.62 3.29
N LEU A 61 8.30 -7.29 3.52
CA LEU A 61 8.64 -8.52 2.81
C LEU A 61 9.31 -9.46 3.81
N THR A 62 8.68 -10.59 4.06
CA THR A 62 9.20 -11.59 4.97
C THR A 62 9.32 -12.91 4.23
N GLU A 63 10.50 -13.49 4.23
CA GLU A 63 10.73 -14.79 3.61
C GLU A 63 10.94 -15.84 4.69
N THR A 64 10.18 -16.92 4.62
CA THR A 64 10.38 -18.06 5.48
C THR A 64 10.56 -19.28 4.60
N ASP A 65 10.82 -20.44 5.21
CA ASP A 65 10.96 -21.68 4.44
C ASP A 65 9.68 -22.08 3.72
N GLN A 66 8.54 -21.57 4.15
CA GLN A 66 7.25 -21.98 3.63
C GLN A 66 6.50 -20.89 2.91
N GLN A 67 6.79 -19.65 3.20
CA GLN A 67 6.01 -18.53 2.67
C GLN A 67 6.86 -17.33 2.32
N LEU A 68 6.38 -16.60 1.35
CA LEU A 68 6.85 -15.27 1.04
C LEU A 68 5.66 -14.36 1.37
N ARG A 69 5.81 -13.47 2.32
CA ARG A 69 4.73 -12.61 2.80
C ARG A 69 5.01 -11.17 2.42
N VAL A 70 4.10 -10.58 1.70
CA VAL A 70 4.33 -9.27 1.06
C VAL A 70 3.23 -8.30 1.40
N GLU A 71 3.63 -7.08 1.77
CA GLU A 71 2.70 -5.97 1.89
C GLU A 71 3.15 -4.89 0.92
N VAL A 72 2.22 -4.39 0.13
CA VAL A 72 2.47 -3.30 -0.81
C VAL A 72 1.60 -2.12 -0.42
N THR A 73 2.18 -0.95 -0.36
CA THR A 73 1.48 0.30 -0.08
C THR A 73 1.46 1.14 -1.35
N ALA A 74 0.35 1.75 -1.64
CA ALA A 74 0.19 2.60 -2.81
C ALA A 74 -0.78 3.72 -2.51
N THR A 75 -0.72 4.75 -3.32
CA THR A 75 -1.70 5.84 -3.24
C THR A 75 -2.96 5.39 -3.94
N VAL A 76 -4.08 5.52 -3.28
CA VAL A 76 -5.38 5.15 -3.80
C VAL A 76 -6.19 6.41 -4.01
N PHE A 77 -6.77 6.53 -5.20
CA PHE A 77 -7.60 7.69 -5.54
C PHE A 77 -9.06 7.30 -5.45
N ASP A 78 -9.88 8.22 -5.02
CA ASP A 78 -11.31 7.98 -4.86
C ASP A 78 -12.09 8.91 -5.80
N PRO A 79 -12.92 8.38 -6.67
CA PRO A 79 -13.20 6.96 -6.85
C PRO A 79 -12.05 6.28 -7.57
N GLY A 80 -11.81 5.04 -7.18
CA GLY A 80 -10.75 4.28 -7.80
C GLY A 80 -11.17 3.70 -9.13
N ASP A 81 -10.22 3.51 -10.00
CA ASP A 81 -10.46 2.82 -11.26
C ASP A 81 -10.05 1.37 -11.13
N SER A 82 -10.64 0.54 -11.97
CA SER A 82 -10.27 -0.86 -11.98
C SER A 82 -9.04 -1.04 -12.83
N CYS A 83 -7.89 -0.81 -12.30
CA CYS A 83 -6.66 -1.08 -13.02
C CYS A 83 -5.61 -1.61 -12.05
N LEU A 84 -4.49 -2.02 -12.59
CA LEU A 84 -3.41 -2.59 -11.80
C LEU A 84 -2.11 -1.91 -12.15
N ASP A 85 -1.32 -1.66 -11.12
CA ASP A 85 0.07 -1.30 -11.31
C ASP A 85 0.87 -2.60 -11.21
N LEU A 86 2.04 -2.64 -11.80
CA LEU A 86 2.93 -3.79 -11.71
C LEU A 86 4.16 -3.44 -10.92
N ILE A 87 4.59 -4.37 -10.08
CA ILE A 87 5.85 -4.22 -9.37
C ILE A 87 6.63 -5.52 -9.49
N VAL A 88 7.93 -5.41 -9.27
CA VAL A 88 8.81 -6.57 -9.26
C VAL A 88 9.26 -6.81 -7.83
N VAL A 89 9.07 -8.04 -7.36
CA VAL A 89 9.50 -8.45 -6.03
C VAL A 89 10.75 -9.28 -6.23
N THR A 90 11.87 -8.85 -5.67
CA THR A 90 13.13 -9.57 -5.74
C THR A 90 13.34 -10.34 -4.45
N LEU A 91 13.60 -11.63 -4.58
CA LEU A 91 13.72 -12.54 -3.46
C LEU A 91 15.18 -12.79 -3.10
N ASP A 92 15.45 -13.14 -1.84
CA ASP A 92 16.77 -13.51 -1.42
C ASP A 92 17.14 -14.92 -1.87
N ALA A 93 16.14 -15.77 -2.08
CA ALA A 93 16.35 -17.14 -2.55
C ALA A 93 15.26 -17.49 -3.54
N PRO A 94 15.46 -18.49 -4.41
CA PRO A 94 14.42 -18.89 -5.34
C PRO A 94 13.12 -19.21 -4.64
N LEU A 95 12.02 -18.85 -5.28
CA LEU A 95 10.69 -19.07 -4.68
C LEU A 95 10.47 -20.54 -4.35
N GLY A 96 10.80 -21.44 -5.27
CA GLY A 96 10.59 -22.87 -5.04
C GLY A 96 9.13 -23.18 -4.79
N ASP A 97 8.88 -23.99 -3.78
CA ASP A 97 7.51 -24.40 -3.44
C ASP A 97 6.85 -23.50 -2.41
N ARG A 98 7.46 -22.37 -2.09
CA ARG A 98 6.89 -21.47 -1.09
C ARG A 98 5.63 -20.80 -1.63
N GLU A 99 4.72 -20.51 -0.71
CA GLU A 99 3.49 -19.79 -1.05
C GLU A 99 3.71 -18.29 -0.98
N LEU A 100 3.10 -17.57 -1.90
CA LEU A 100 3.09 -16.10 -1.86
C LEU A 100 1.82 -15.68 -1.15
N VAL A 101 1.95 -14.92 -0.07
CA VAL A 101 0.82 -14.48 0.73
C VAL A 101 0.75 -12.95 0.72
N ASP A 102 -0.43 -12.45 0.40
CA ASP A 102 -0.70 -11.01 0.46
C ASP A 102 -1.08 -10.66 1.89
N LEU A 103 -0.26 -9.88 2.56
CA LEU A 103 -0.52 -9.52 3.94
C LEU A 103 -1.76 -8.65 4.11
N THR A 104 -2.14 -7.89 3.09
CA THR A 104 -3.28 -7.00 3.18
C THR A 104 -4.60 -7.78 3.17
N SER A 105 -4.74 -8.75 2.27
CA SER A 105 -5.97 -9.54 2.18
C SER A 105 -5.89 -10.84 2.98
N GLY A 106 -4.69 -11.30 3.27
CA GLY A 106 -4.49 -12.60 3.90
C GLY A 106 -4.59 -13.76 2.92
N ARG A 107 -4.75 -13.49 1.64
CA ARG A 107 -4.94 -14.55 0.66
C ARG A 107 -3.61 -15.07 0.13
N THR A 108 -3.60 -16.33 -0.27
CA THR A 108 -2.49 -16.90 -1.01
C THR A 108 -2.66 -16.51 -2.47
N ILE A 109 -1.61 -15.98 -3.06
CA ILE A 109 -1.60 -15.53 -4.45
C ILE A 109 -1.01 -16.66 -5.30
N ARG A 110 -1.71 -17.00 -6.37
CA ARG A 110 -1.21 -18.03 -7.27
C ARG A 110 -0.02 -17.50 -8.06
N VAL A 111 1.04 -18.27 -8.12
CA VAL A 111 2.23 -17.90 -8.89
C VAL A 111 2.27 -18.78 -10.13
N VAL A 112 2.34 -18.16 -11.29
CA VAL A 112 2.40 -18.88 -12.55
C VAL A 112 3.73 -18.59 -13.25
N PRO A 113 4.22 -19.53 -14.02
CA PRO A 113 5.46 -19.28 -14.76
C PRO A 113 5.22 -18.29 -15.89
N ARG A 114 6.27 -17.63 -16.30
CA ARG A 114 6.17 -16.69 -17.41
C ARG A 114 5.72 -17.44 -18.66
N PRO A 115 4.69 -16.95 -19.37
CA PRO A 115 4.24 -17.60 -20.59
C PRO A 115 5.36 -17.65 -21.61
N GLY A 116 5.48 -18.76 -22.29
CA GLY A 116 6.45 -18.92 -23.37
C GLY A 116 7.87 -19.21 -22.95
N SER A 117 8.11 -19.48 -21.65
CA SER A 117 9.46 -19.85 -21.22
C SER A 117 9.65 -21.33 -21.11
#